data_909cdcfc287226ba1639969f8567165b
#
_entry.id   909cdcfc287226ba1639969f8567165b
#
_cell.length_a   1.000
_cell.length_b   1.000
_cell.length_c   1.000
_cell.angle_alpha   90.00
_cell.angle_beta   90.00
_cell.angle_gamma   90.00
#
_symmetry.space_group_name_H-M   'P 1'
#
loop_
_entity.id
_entity.type
_entity.pdbx_description
1 polymer ?
#
loop_
_entity_poly.entity_id
_entity_poly.type
_entity_poly.pdbx_seq_one_letter_code
_entity_poly.pdbx_strand_id
1 'polypeptide(L)'
;MAKQKKVTVNGEEYTLQSVSPTWYFGVNDDCGMTGGGRRDTTKYIDTMLKNVVISPAEVKADGISYFDEKDDIKTPEKLIKAIETFLRE
;
A
#
# COMPACT_ATOMS: atom_id res chain seq x y z
N MET A 1 1.20 16.79 10.21
CA MET A 1 0.00 16.75 9.38
C MET A 1 0.17 15.75 8.25
N ALA A 2 -0.86 14.96 7.99
CA ALA A 2 -0.79 13.99 6.92
C ALA A 2 -0.90 14.68 5.55
N LYS A 3 -0.03 14.29 4.64
CA LYS A 3 -0.14 14.71 3.24
C LYS A 3 -1.09 13.77 2.52
N GLN A 4 -1.75 14.28 1.51
CA GLN A 4 -2.58 13.47 0.63
C GLN A 4 -2.15 13.71 -0.81
N LYS A 5 -2.24 12.68 -1.63
CA LYS A 5 -1.90 12.76 -3.04
C LYS A 5 -2.82 11.83 -3.82
N LYS A 6 -3.24 12.29 -4.99
CA LYS A 6 -3.99 11.45 -5.91
C LYS A 6 -3.04 10.89 -6.96
N VAL A 7 -3.14 9.59 -7.19
CA VAL A 7 -2.36 8.92 -8.22
C VAL A 7 -3.30 8.14 -9.13
N THR A 8 -2.93 8.01 -10.39
CA THR A 8 -3.70 7.21 -11.35
C THR A 8 -2.91 5.97 -11.69
N VAL A 9 -3.51 4.82 -11.49
CA VAL A 9 -2.90 3.52 -11.79
C VAL A 9 -3.87 2.73 -12.64
N ASN A 10 -3.44 2.34 -13.83
CA ASN A 10 -4.27 1.57 -14.78
C ASN A 10 -5.65 2.20 -15.04
N GLY A 11 -5.69 3.54 -15.12
CA GLY A 11 -6.91 4.27 -15.42
C GLY A 11 -7.81 4.54 -14.23
N GLU A 12 -7.44 4.09 -13.04
CA GLU A 12 -8.20 4.37 -11.81
C GLU A 12 -7.45 5.35 -10.93
N GLU A 13 -8.19 6.26 -10.33
CA GLU A 13 -7.62 7.25 -9.42
C GLU A 13 -7.65 6.73 -7.98
N TYR A 14 -6.51 6.85 -7.30
CA TYR A 14 -6.38 6.46 -5.90
C TYR A 14 -5.92 7.67 -5.09
N THR A 15 -6.49 7.85 -3.91
CA THR A 15 -6.06 8.89 -2.98
C THR A 15 -5.22 8.25 -1.89
N LEU A 16 -4.01 8.76 -1.70
CA LEU A 16 -3.06 8.25 -0.72
C LEU A 16 -2.90 9.25 0.42
N GLN A 17 -2.59 8.75 1.62
CA GLN A 17 -2.23 9.60 2.75
C GLN A 17 -0.89 9.18 3.31
N SER A 18 -0.13 10.14 3.83
CA SER A 18 1.16 9.84 4.44
C SER A 18 0.97 9.18 5.80
N VAL A 19 2.01 8.47 6.22
CA VAL A 19 2.04 7.80 7.52
C VAL A 19 3.33 8.19 8.24
N SER A 20 3.39 7.96 9.56
CA SER A 20 4.58 8.28 10.31
C SER A 20 5.72 7.31 10.00
N PRO A 21 6.98 7.75 10.11
CA PRO A 21 8.11 6.84 9.96
C PRO A 21 8.05 5.65 10.91
N THR A 22 7.62 5.89 12.14
CA THR A 22 7.49 4.81 13.13
C THR A 22 6.53 3.73 12.65
N TRP A 23 5.39 4.15 12.11
CA TRP A 23 4.41 3.20 11.58
C TRP A 23 4.99 2.43 10.39
N TYR A 24 5.64 3.14 9.48
CA TYR A 24 6.20 2.53 8.27
C TYR A 24 7.26 1.47 8.61
N PHE A 25 8.18 1.80 9.52
CA PHE A 25 9.21 0.85 9.91
C PHE A 25 8.63 -0.30 10.72
N GLY A 26 7.59 -0.05 11.53
CA GLY A 26 6.88 -1.10 12.24
C GLY A 26 6.23 -2.11 11.30
N VAL A 27 5.65 -1.64 10.20
CA VAL A 27 5.06 -2.51 9.18
C VAL A 27 6.13 -3.40 8.54
N ASN A 28 7.29 -2.83 8.22
CA ASN A 28 8.38 -3.61 7.65
C ASN A 28 8.85 -4.70 8.61
N ASP A 29 8.93 -4.39 9.91
CA ASP A 29 9.28 -5.38 10.93
C ASP A 29 8.24 -6.49 11.00
N ASP A 30 6.97 -6.13 11.03
CA ASP A 30 5.86 -7.08 11.10
C ASP A 30 5.79 -7.97 9.87
N CYS A 31 6.26 -7.47 8.73
CA CYS A 31 6.28 -8.24 7.49
C CYS A 31 7.56 -9.05 7.31
N GLY A 32 8.39 -9.13 8.34
CA GLY A 32 9.53 -10.03 8.34
C GLY A 32 10.78 -9.55 7.66
N MET A 33 10.94 -8.23 7.46
CA MET A 33 12.16 -7.69 6.84
C MET A 33 13.34 -7.66 7.78
N THR A 34 13.09 -7.68 9.09
CA THR A 34 14.14 -7.60 10.10
C THR A 34 14.88 -8.93 10.20
N GLY A 35 16.17 -8.87 10.46
CA GLY A 35 16.99 -10.05 10.66
C GLY A 35 17.38 -10.76 9.37
N GLY A 36 17.31 -10.08 8.24
CA GLY A 36 17.73 -10.61 6.96
C GLY A 36 16.72 -11.57 6.32
N GLY A 37 15.54 -11.69 6.91
CA GLY A 37 14.48 -12.50 6.34
C GLY A 37 13.83 -11.82 5.14
N ARG A 38 13.09 -12.63 4.36
CA ARG A 38 12.31 -12.09 3.24
C ARG A 38 11.05 -11.43 3.78
N ARG A 39 10.72 -10.29 3.19
CA ARG A 39 9.47 -9.62 3.51
C ARG A 39 8.29 -10.50 3.07
N ASP A 40 7.26 -10.58 3.91
CA ASP A 40 5.98 -11.15 3.51
C ASP A 40 5.29 -10.13 2.60
N THR A 41 5.46 -10.30 1.30
CA THR A 41 4.99 -9.35 0.30
C THR A 41 3.49 -9.19 0.34
N THR A 42 2.75 -10.28 0.49
CA THR A 42 1.29 -10.23 0.56
C THR A 42 0.81 -9.41 1.75
N LYS A 43 1.37 -9.68 2.91
CA LYS A 43 1.02 -8.95 4.13
C LYS A 43 1.39 -7.47 4.03
N TYR A 44 2.56 -7.18 3.45
CA TYR A 44 3.03 -5.82 3.26
C TYR A 44 2.09 -5.03 2.35
N ILE A 45 1.75 -5.58 1.20
CA ILE A 45 0.87 -4.93 0.23
C ILE A 45 -0.52 -4.72 0.85
N ASP A 46 -1.07 -5.75 1.49
CA ASP A 46 -2.37 -5.66 2.13
C ASP A 46 -2.41 -4.56 3.19
N THR A 47 -1.40 -4.50 4.05
CA THR A 47 -1.30 -3.50 5.11
C THR A 47 -1.20 -2.10 4.53
N MET A 48 -0.38 -1.91 3.49
CA MET A 48 -0.25 -0.62 2.82
C MET A 48 -1.57 -0.18 2.18
N LEU A 49 -2.26 -1.09 1.50
CA LEU A 49 -3.53 -0.76 0.85
C LEU A 49 -4.58 -0.36 1.88
N LYS A 50 -4.62 -1.02 3.02
CA LYS A 50 -5.61 -0.71 4.05
C LYS A 50 -5.34 0.57 4.82
N ASN A 51 -4.08 1.02 4.86
CA ASN A 51 -3.71 2.15 5.70
C ASN A 51 -3.29 3.40 4.94
N VAL A 52 -2.69 3.25 3.77
CA VAL A 52 -2.22 4.40 2.98
C VAL A 52 -3.26 4.84 1.96
N VAL A 53 -3.99 3.91 1.36
CA VAL A 53 -5.02 4.24 0.38
C VAL A 53 -6.30 4.66 1.10
N ILE A 54 -6.77 5.88 0.84
CA ILE A 54 -8.01 6.39 1.41
C ILE A 54 -9.19 6.08 0.48
N SER A 55 -8.98 6.23 -0.82
CA SER A 55 -10.02 6.06 -1.83
C SER A 55 -9.46 5.23 -2.99
N PRO A 56 -10.22 4.34 -3.58
CA PRO A 56 -11.61 4.02 -3.25
C PRO A 56 -11.77 3.30 -1.90
N ALA A 57 -12.92 3.48 -1.27
CA ALA A 57 -13.18 2.89 0.04
C ALA A 57 -13.09 1.37 0.04
N GLU A 58 -13.44 0.73 -1.06
CA GLU A 58 -13.39 -0.72 -1.21
C GLU A 58 -11.95 -1.24 -1.09
N VAL A 59 -10.99 -0.52 -1.65
CA VAL A 59 -9.58 -0.89 -1.54
C VAL A 59 -9.11 -0.78 -0.10
N LYS A 60 -9.52 0.29 0.59
CA LYS A 60 -9.17 0.47 2.00
C LYS A 60 -9.77 -0.63 2.87
N ALA A 61 -11.00 -1.03 2.60
CA ALA A 61 -11.69 -2.04 3.39
C ALA A 61 -11.17 -3.46 3.12
N ASP A 62 -10.96 -3.80 1.86
CA ASP A 62 -10.62 -5.16 1.43
C ASP A 62 -9.12 -5.40 1.25
N GLY A 63 -8.35 -4.34 1.03
CA GLY A 63 -6.92 -4.47 0.78
C GLY A 63 -6.65 -5.29 -0.45
N ILE A 64 -5.73 -6.25 -0.34
CA ILE A 64 -5.33 -7.09 -1.47
C ILE A 64 -6.51 -7.94 -2.01
N SER A 65 -7.49 -8.25 -1.17
CA SER A 65 -8.64 -9.05 -1.57
C SER A 65 -9.45 -8.37 -2.69
N TYR A 66 -9.45 -7.04 -2.73
CA TYR A 66 -10.10 -6.29 -3.80
C TYR A 66 -9.54 -6.67 -5.17
N PHE A 67 -8.25 -6.90 -5.25
CA PHE A 67 -7.58 -7.26 -6.49
C PHE A 67 -7.61 -8.77 -6.74
N ASP A 68 -7.70 -9.57 -5.68
CA ASP A 68 -7.81 -11.03 -5.81
C ASP A 68 -9.06 -11.41 -6.60
N GLU A 69 -10.17 -10.75 -6.34
CA GLU A 69 -11.43 -11.03 -7.01
C GLU A 69 -11.38 -10.75 -8.51
N LYS A 70 -10.44 -9.90 -8.93
CA LYS A 70 -10.27 -9.50 -10.33
C LYS A 70 -9.10 -10.19 -11.00
N ASP A 71 -8.39 -11.06 -10.28
CA ASP A 71 -7.14 -11.68 -10.74
C ASP A 71 -6.15 -10.64 -11.27
N ASP A 72 -6.11 -9.48 -10.62
CA ASP A 72 -5.30 -8.34 -11.05
C ASP A 72 -4.01 -8.27 -10.24
N ILE A 73 -2.91 -8.60 -10.88
CA ILE A 73 -1.58 -8.53 -10.25
C ILE A 73 -0.89 -7.21 -10.56
N LYS A 74 -1.11 -6.67 -11.75
CA LYS A 74 -0.41 -5.47 -12.22
C LYS A 74 -0.77 -4.21 -11.43
N THR A 75 -2.04 -4.04 -11.12
CA THR A 75 -2.51 -2.84 -10.43
C THR A 75 -1.91 -2.74 -9.02
N PRO A 76 -2.00 -3.77 -8.18
CA PRO A 76 -1.37 -3.67 -6.85
C PRO A 76 0.15 -3.49 -6.92
N GLU A 77 0.83 -4.07 -7.90
CA GLU A 77 2.27 -3.86 -8.06
C GLU A 77 2.60 -2.40 -8.36
N LYS A 78 1.89 -1.80 -9.29
CA LYS A 78 2.09 -0.39 -9.64
C LYS A 78 1.67 0.53 -8.51
N LEU A 79 0.58 0.20 -7.84
CA LEU A 79 0.07 0.99 -6.74
C LEU A 79 1.05 1.00 -5.57
N ILE A 80 1.64 -0.15 -5.24
CA ILE A 80 2.61 -0.20 -4.15
C ILE A 80 3.86 0.63 -4.46
N LYS A 81 4.31 0.63 -5.71
CA LYS A 81 5.42 1.48 -6.13
C LYS A 81 5.09 2.97 -5.99
N ALA A 82 3.87 3.35 -6.36
CA ALA A 82 3.40 4.72 -6.21
C ALA A 82 3.34 5.11 -4.74
N ILE A 83 2.86 4.21 -3.88
CA ILE A 83 2.82 4.42 -2.43
C ILE A 83 4.23 4.64 -1.89
N GLU A 84 5.17 3.77 -2.24
CA GLU A 84 6.55 3.88 -1.74
C GLU A 84 7.20 5.18 -2.19
N THR A 85 6.98 5.59 -3.43
CA THR A 85 7.49 6.86 -3.94
C THR A 85 6.89 8.03 -3.17
N PHE A 86 5.58 8.00 -2.96
CA PHE A 86 4.88 9.04 -2.22
C PHE A 86 5.38 9.16 -0.78
N LEU A 87 5.57 8.04 -0.10
CA LEU A 87 6.01 8.06 1.30
C LEU A 87 7.42 8.61 1.47
N ARG A 88 8.22 8.57 0.42
CA ARG A 88 9.59 9.09 0.43
C ARG A 88 9.72 10.54 -0.07
N GLU A 89 8.65 11.14 -0.49
CA GLU A 89 8.65 12.54 -0.94
C GLU A 89 8.92 13.55 0.21
#